data_9a886c3f95e5362288aebf2df150e7a4
#
_entry.id   9a886c3f95e5362288aebf2df150e7a4
#
_cell.length_a   1.000
_cell.length_b   1.000
_cell.length_c   1.000
_cell.angle_alpha   90.00
_cell.angle_beta   90.00
_cell.angle_gamma   90.00
#
_symmetry.space_group_name_H-M   'P 1'
#
loop_
_entity.id
_entity.type
_entity.pdbx_description
1 polymer ?
#
loop_
_entity_poly.entity_id
_entity_poly.type
_entity_poly.pdbx_seq_one_letter_code
_entity_poly.pdbx_strand_id
1 'polypeptide(L)'
;TIILDNYTLPEKGKLELNIQASVEIVITAKEAHYKVRWWLRDNISMFADADPPIFVVGERYMWRVPVYIAFASSPKYSNIGTVNVDASTGEMLDLENAKQAIIEHIEKKIVPYLPPFKLKQMPAEFIPKDIPPAPLLVVPEDKG
;
A
#
# COMPACT_ATOMS: atom_id res chain seq x y z
N THR A 1 -3.36 -0.12 -18.81
CA THR A 1 -1.92 0.04 -19.09
C THR A 1 -1.22 -1.29 -18.90
N ILE A 2 -0.39 -1.63 -19.82
CA ILE A 2 0.40 -2.86 -19.79
C ILE A 2 1.88 -2.47 -19.73
N ILE A 3 2.61 -3.08 -18.81
CA ILE A 3 4.04 -2.86 -18.68
C ILE A 3 4.77 -4.15 -19.02
N LEU A 4 5.81 -4.01 -19.82
CA LEU A 4 6.70 -5.14 -20.12
C LEU A 4 7.83 -5.16 -19.12
N ASP A 5 8.07 -6.32 -18.53
CA ASP A 5 9.11 -6.52 -17.54
C ASP A 5 10.22 -7.39 -18.15
N ASN A 6 11.42 -7.28 -17.62
CA ASN A 6 12.57 -8.09 -18.04
C ASN A 6 13.02 -7.88 -19.50
N TYR A 7 12.71 -6.72 -20.09
CA TYR A 7 13.18 -6.36 -21.41
C TYR A 7 14.23 -5.26 -21.33
N THR A 8 15.33 -5.44 -22.03
CA THR A 8 16.42 -4.47 -22.04
C THR A 8 16.30 -3.57 -23.26
N LEU A 9 16.36 -2.28 -23.01
CA LEU A 9 16.32 -1.30 -24.11
C LEU A 9 17.74 -0.97 -24.59
N PRO A 10 17.97 -0.80 -25.89
CA PRO A 10 19.21 -0.25 -26.36
C PRO A 10 19.28 1.24 -25.99
N GLU A 11 20.49 1.77 -25.81
CA GLU A 11 20.64 3.19 -25.52
C GLU A 11 20.07 4.06 -26.61
N LYS A 12 20.28 3.66 -27.85
CA LYS A 12 19.70 4.30 -29.03
C LYS A 12 19.70 3.31 -30.18
N GLY A 13 18.92 3.59 -31.18
CA GLY A 13 18.83 2.75 -32.36
C GLY A 13 17.47 2.10 -32.46
N LYS A 14 17.41 1.07 -33.28
CA LYS A 14 16.15 0.39 -33.55
C LYS A 14 15.81 -0.58 -32.43
N LEU A 15 14.59 -0.47 -31.91
CA LEU A 15 14.03 -1.44 -30.98
C LEU A 15 13.04 -2.30 -31.74
N GLU A 16 13.28 -3.61 -31.76
CA GLU A 16 12.33 -4.55 -32.33
C GLU A 16 11.81 -5.43 -31.19
N LEU A 17 10.50 -5.46 -31.01
CA LEU A 17 9.84 -6.29 -30.05
C LEU A 17 8.91 -7.26 -30.76
N ASN A 18 9.10 -8.54 -30.49
CA ASN A 18 8.20 -9.57 -30.99
C ASN A 18 7.76 -10.39 -29.80
N ILE A 19 6.55 -10.08 -29.32
CA ILE A 19 6.03 -10.66 -28.09
C ILE A 19 4.81 -11.51 -28.43
N GLN A 20 4.91 -12.79 -28.11
CA GLN A 20 3.76 -13.69 -28.16
C GLN A 20 3.52 -14.19 -26.74
N ALA A 21 2.36 -13.86 -26.18
CA ALA A 21 2.04 -14.23 -24.83
C ALA A 21 0.58 -14.62 -24.75
N SER A 22 0.31 -15.62 -23.94
CA SER A 22 -1.05 -16.07 -23.67
C SER A 22 -1.17 -16.37 -22.19
N VAL A 23 -2.19 -15.82 -21.55
CA VAL A 23 -2.44 -16.05 -20.13
C VAL A 23 -3.93 -16.07 -19.91
N GLU A 24 -4.35 -16.99 -19.04
CA GLU A 24 -5.71 -16.99 -18.57
C GLU A 24 -5.78 -16.14 -17.30
N ILE A 25 -6.51 -15.05 -17.38
CA ILE A 25 -6.66 -14.11 -16.27
C ILE A 25 -7.82 -14.59 -15.40
N VAL A 26 -7.52 -15.02 -14.18
CA VAL A 26 -8.53 -15.53 -13.25
C VAL A 26 -8.99 -14.50 -12.23
N ILE A 27 -8.29 -13.37 -12.16
CA ILE A 27 -8.65 -12.29 -11.25
C ILE A 27 -8.66 -10.97 -12.05
N THR A 28 -9.74 -10.22 -11.92
CA THR A 28 -9.85 -8.94 -12.63
C THR A 28 -9.00 -7.87 -11.95
N ALA A 29 -8.74 -6.77 -12.67
CA ALA A 29 -8.05 -5.62 -12.09
C ALA A 29 -8.79 -5.11 -10.86
N LYS A 30 -10.11 -5.04 -10.93
CA LYS A 30 -10.94 -4.58 -9.83
C LYS A 30 -10.82 -5.48 -8.60
N GLU A 31 -10.83 -6.78 -8.82
CA GLU A 31 -10.69 -7.75 -7.74
C GLU A 31 -9.29 -7.70 -7.11
N ALA A 32 -8.26 -7.55 -7.93
CA ALA A 32 -6.88 -7.40 -7.45
C ALA A 32 -6.74 -6.13 -6.62
N HIS A 33 -7.28 -5.03 -7.12
CA HIS A 33 -7.30 -3.76 -6.41
C HIS A 33 -7.96 -3.89 -5.03
N TYR A 34 -9.11 -4.53 -5.00
CA TYR A 34 -9.87 -4.75 -3.77
C TYR A 34 -9.08 -5.58 -2.74
N LYS A 35 -8.47 -6.67 -3.19
CA LYS A 35 -7.64 -7.51 -2.33
C LYS A 35 -6.51 -6.74 -1.68
N VAL A 36 -5.81 -5.94 -2.48
CA VAL A 36 -4.68 -5.15 -2.00
C VAL A 36 -5.13 -4.07 -1.01
N ARG A 37 -6.25 -3.42 -1.29
CA ARG A 37 -6.79 -2.39 -0.39
C ARG A 37 -7.05 -2.95 1.00
N TRP A 38 -7.67 -4.10 1.09
CA TRP A 38 -7.94 -4.73 2.39
C TRP A 38 -6.66 -5.14 3.09
N TRP A 39 -5.72 -5.70 2.34
CA TRP A 39 -4.43 -6.07 2.91
C TRP A 39 -3.68 -4.85 3.47
N LEU A 40 -3.73 -3.73 2.77
CA LEU A 40 -3.09 -2.50 3.22
C LEU A 40 -3.68 -2.01 4.54
N ARG A 41 -4.98 -2.04 4.66
CA ARG A 41 -5.65 -1.62 5.90
C ARG A 41 -5.31 -2.51 7.07
N ASP A 42 -5.20 -3.80 6.82
CA ASP A 42 -4.92 -4.78 7.88
C ASP A 42 -3.44 -4.80 8.28
N ASN A 43 -2.54 -4.45 7.37
CA ASN A 43 -1.11 -4.68 7.58
C ASN A 43 -0.26 -3.41 7.61
N ILE A 44 -0.71 -2.33 7.01
CA ILE A 44 0.04 -1.08 6.92
C ILE A 44 -0.63 0.02 7.74
N SER A 45 -1.78 0.51 7.28
CA SER A 45 -2.45 1.63 7.92
C SER A 45 -3.82 1.84 7.30
N MET A 46 -4.75 2.36 8.08
CA MET A 46 -6.05 2.79 7.56
C MET A 46 -5.92 3.97 6.58
N PHE A 47 -4.77 4.66 6.59
CA PHE A 47 -4.51 5.77 5.68
C PHE A 47 -3.87 5.32 4.37
N ALA A 48 -3.47 4.07 4.29
CA ALA A 48 -2.91 3.49 3.07
C ALA A 48 -4.02 2.99 2.16
N ASP A 49 -3.85 3.21 0.87
CA ASP A 49 -4.79 2.74 -0.13
C ASP A 49 -4.03 2.47 -1.43
N ALA A 50 -4.75 2.08 -2.45
CA ALA A 50 -4.15 1.60 -3.68
C ALA A 50 -4.70 2.35 -4.90
N ASP A 51 -3.80 2.65 -5.82
CA ASP A 51 -4.16 3.16 -7.14
C ASP A 51 -4.60 2.01 -8.06
N PRO A 52 -5.23 2.30 -9.20
CA PRO A 52 -5.65 1.25 -10.12
C PRO A 52 -4.50 0.35 -10.55
N PRO A 53 -4.73 -0.96 -10.64
CA PRO A 53 -3.70 -1.92 -11.02
C PRO A 53 -3.18 -1.72 -12.44
N ILE A 54 -1.93 -2.10 -12.63
CA ILE A 54 -1.25 -2.09 -13.93
C ILE A 54 -0.92 -3.54 -14.27
N PHE A 55 -1.21 -3.95 -15.50
CA PHE A 55 -0.90 -5.32 -15.93
C PHE A 55 0.55 -5.42 -16.34
N VAL A 56 1.27 -6.39 -15.76
CA VAL A 56 2.70 -6.59 -16.01
C VAL A 56 2.90 -7.91 -16.73
N VAL A 57 3.60 -7.85 -17.86
CA VAL A 57 3.97 -9.02 -18.65
C VAL A 57 5.46 -9.26 -18.48
N GLY A 58 5.84 -10.41 -17.92
CA GLY A 58 7.23 -10.79 -17.69
C GLY A 58 7.32 -12.29 -17.51
N GLU A 59 8.17 -12.73 -16.63
CA GLU A 59 8.24 -14.15 -16.28
C GLU A 59 6.93 -14.64 -15.70
N ARG A 60 6.21 -13.72 -15.09
CA ARG A 60 4.91 -13.96 -14.49
C ARG A 60 3.96 -12.88 -14.96
N TYR A 61 2.70 -13.24 -15.18
CA TYR A 61 1.67 -12.27 -15.50
C TYR A 61 1.02 -11.82 -14.22
N MET A 62 1.05 -10.52 -13.95
CA MET A 62 0.54 -10.04 -12.68
C MET A 62 -0.10 -8.66 -12.78
N TRP A 63 -0.95 -8.38 -11.80
CA TRP A 63 -1.46 -7.05 -11.55
C TRP A 63 -0.54 -6.38 -10.55
N ARG A 64 0.13 -5.32 -10.97
CA ARG A 64 0.94 -4.50 -10.07
C ARG A 64 0.07 -3.38 -9.54
N VAL A 65 -0.09 -3.35 -8.23
CA VAL A 65 -0.97 -2.38 -7.59
C VAL A 65 -0.12 -1.34 -6.86
N PRO A 66 -0.08 -0.10 -7.36
CA PRO A 66 0.67 0.95 -6.67
C PRO A 66 0.00 1.34 -5.37
N VAL A 67 0.80 1.64 -4.36
CA VAL A 67 0.32 1.99 -3.04
C VAL A 67 0.58 3.46 -2.75
N TYR A 68 -0.37 4.12 -2.12
CA TYR A 68 -0.22 5.48 -1.63
C TYR A 68 -0.67 5.57 -0.19
N ILE A 69 -0.31 6.66 0.46
CA ILE A 69 -0.80 6.98 1.79
C ILE A 69 -1.22 8.44 1.82
N ALA A 70 -2.35 8.71 2.45
CA ALA A 70 -2.88 10.06 2.57
C ALA A 70 -3.44 10.26 3.97
N PHE A 71 -2.95 11.29 4.64
CA PHE A 71 -3.46 11.69 5.95
C PHE A 71 -4.45 12.83 5.79
N ALA A 72 -5.33 13.01 6.77
CA ALA A 72 -6.41 13.98 6.69
C ALA A 72 -5.96 15.43 6.38
N SER A 73 -4.77 15.81 6.81
CA SER A 73 -4.26 17.16 6.65
C SER A 73 -2.97 17.24 5.85
N SER A 74 -2.69 16.23 5.05
CA SER A 74 -1.47 16.19 4.26
C SER A 74 -1.78 15.86 2.80
N PRO A 75 -0.86 16.18 1.87
CA PRO A 75 -1.03 15.74 0.50
C PRO A 75 -0.92 14.22 0.42
N LYS A 76 -1.43 13.68 -0.67
CA LYS A 76 -1.30 12.27 -0.98
C LYS A 76 0.16 11.95 -1.30
N TYR A 77 0.71 10.97 -0.62
CA TYR A 77 2.05 10.47 -0.90
C TYR A 77 1.93 9.23 -1.79
N SER A 78 2.15 9.42 -3.08
CA SER A 78 2.02 8.36 -4.07
C SER A 78 3.28 7.52 -4.17
N ASN A 79 3.12 6.32 -4.74
CA ASN A 79 4.25 5.44 -5.05
C ASN A 79 5.12 5.09 -3.84
N ILE A 80 4.48 4.82 -2.72
CA ILE A 80 5.22 4.39 -1.53
C ILE A 80 5.61 2.91 -1.58
N GLY A 81 5.09 2.20 -2.54
CA GLY A 81 5.39 0.80 -2.78
C GLY A 81 4.42 0.18 -3.76
N THR A 82 4.56 -1.09 -3.98
CA THR A 82 3.65 -1.86 -4.83
C THR A 82 3.34 -3.20 -4.21
N VAL A 83 2.16 -3.72 -4.50
CA VAL A 83 1.79 -5.09 -4.17
C VAL A 83 1.38 -5.77 -5.47
N ASN A 84 1.94 -6.93 -5.72
CA ASN A 84 1.67 -7.68 -6.94
C ASN A 84 0.68 -8.80 -6.67
N VAL A 85 -0.23 -9.03 -7.62
CA VAL A 85 -1.20 -10.11 -7.57
C VAL A 85 -1.04 -10.94 -8.83
N ASP A 86 -0.82 -12.23 -8.66
CA ASP A 86 -0.67 -13.13 -9.81
C ASP A 86 -1.98 -13.19 -10.58
N ALA A 87 -1.93 -12.85 -11.87
CA ALA A 87 -3.13 -12.79 -12.70
C ALA A 87 -3.69 -14.16 -13.04
N SER A 88 -2.87 -15.20 -12.99
CA SER A 88 -3.28 -16.55 -13.32
C SER A 88 -3.70 -17.39 -12.12
N THR A 89 -3.33 -17.00 -10.92
CA THR A 89 -3.72 -17.71 -9.69
C THR A 89 -4.59 -16.88 -8.75
N GLY A 90 -4.50 -15.56 -8.83
CA GLY A 90 -5.21 -14.66 -7.93
C GLY A 90 -4.50 -14.45 -6.60
N GLU A 91 -3.33 -15.01 -6.42
CA GLU A 91 -2.58 -14.89 -5.16
C GLU A 91 -1.78 -13.61 -5.10
N MET A 92 -1.78 -12.97 -3.94
CA MET A 92 -0.88 -11.85 -3.69
C MET A 92 0.53 -12.38 -3.49
N LEU A 93 1.50 -11.71 -4.09
CA LEU A 93 2.88 -12.18 -4.14
C LEU A 93 3.78 -11.38 -3.21
N ASP A 94 4.71 -12.10 -2.59
CA ASP A 94 5.84 -11.50 -1.86
C ASP A 94 5.41 -10.45 -0.82
N LEU A 95 4.38 -10.75 -0.08
CA LEU A 95 3.75 -9.81 0.86
C LEU A 95 4.68 -9.35 1.97
N GLU A 96 5.55 -10.21 2.46
CA GLU A 96 6.48 -9.83 3.52
C GLU A 96 7.45 -8.74 3.06
N ASN A 97 8.03 -8.93 1.88
CA ASN A 97 8.93 -7.93 1.32
C ASN A 97 8.19 -6.64 0.94
N ALA A 98 6.98 -6.76 0.41
CA ALA A 98 6.15 -5.60 0.08
C ALA A 98 5.83 -4.80 1.34
N LYS A 99 5.42 -5.45 2.40
CA LYS A 99 5.13 -4.82 3.67
C LYS A 99 6.34 -4.08 4.23
N GLN A 100 7.47 -4.76 4.26
CA GLN A 100 8.70 -4.19 4.77
C GLN A 100 9.15 -2.97 3.96
N ALA A 101 9.10 -3.07 2.64
CA ALA A 101 9.49 -1.97 1.76
C ALA A 101 8.57 -0.75 1.95
N ILE A 102 7.27 -0.98 2.06
CA ILE A 102 6.30 0.10 2.27
C ILE A 102 6.52 0.79 3.61
N ILE A 103 6.65 0.01 4.67
CA ILE A 103 6.88 0.55 6.02
C ILE A 103 8.18 1.34 6.06
N GLU A 104 9.24 0.80 5.49
CA GLU A 104 10.52 1.48 5.44
C GLU A 104 10.45 2.80 4.68
N HIS A 105 9.73 2.83 3.57
CA HIS A 105 9.53 4.06 2.80
C HIS A 105 8.78 5.10 3.64
N ILE A 106 7.73 4.70 4.34
CA ILE A 106 6.97 5.59 5.20
C ILE A 106 7.85 6.17 6.30
N GLU A 107 8.60 5.33 6.98
CA GLU A 107 9.44 5.75 8.09
C GLU A 107 10.57 6.68 7.66
N LYS A 108 11.18 6.42 6.52
CA LYS A 108 12.34 7.19 6.07
C LYS A 108 11.99 8.41 5.23
N LYS A 109 10.91 8.34 4.45
CA LYS A 109 10.59 9.36 3.45
C LYS A 109 9.38 10.20 3.78
N ILE A 110 8.54 9.77 4.70
CA ILE A 110 7.28 10.46 5.00
C ILE A 110 7.26 10.97 6.44
N VAL A 111 7.47 10.10 7.40
CA VAL A 111 7.39 10.46 8.82
C VAL A 111 8.27 11.66 9.19
N PRO A 112 9.54 11.76 8.73
CA PRO A 112 10.38 12.90 9.07
C PRO A 112 9.85 14.24 8.57
N TYR A 113 8.99 14.22 7.56
CA TYR A 113 8.43 15.43 6.94
C TYR A 113 7.01 15.74 7.39
N LEU A 114 6.43 14.89 8.22
CA LEU A 114 5.12 15.18 8.79
C LEU A 114 5.25 16.22 9.90
N PRO A 115 4.25 17.09 10.06
CA PRO A 115 4.26 18.00 11.20
C PRO A 115 4.31 17.18 12.46
N PRO A 116 5.03 17.66 13.50
CA PRO A 116 5.11 16.92 14.74
C PRO A 116 3.69 16.64 15.23
N PHE A 117 3.45 15.36 15.49
CA PHE A 117 2.18 14.91 16.00
C PHE A 117 2.09 15.37 17.45
N LYS A 118 1.55 16.55 17.64
CA LYS A 118 1.17 16.96 18.97
C LYS A 118 -0.19 16.34 19.23
N LEU A 119 -0.23 15.43 20.16
CA LEU A 119 -1.47 15.10 20.81
C LEU A 119 -2.00 16.40 21.34
N LYS A 120 -2.88 17.02 20.58
CA LYS A 120 -3.62 18.16 21.08
C LYS A 120 -4.44 17.64 22.21
N GLN A 121 -4.04 17.96 23.42
CA GLN A 121 -4.92 17.81 24.55
C GLN A 121 -6.20 18.54 24.19
N MET A 122 -7.30 17.85 24.24
CA MET A 122 -8.59 18.46 24.08
C MET A 122 -8.68 19.65 25.05
N PRO A 123 -9.10 20.82 24.58
CA PRO A 123 -9.34 21.94 25.47
C PRO A 123 -10.18 21.47 26.65
N ALA A 124 -9.85 21.92 27.82
CA ALA A 124 -10.52 21.48 29.04
C ALA A 124 -12.04 21.65 28.97
N GLU A 125 -12.50 22.61 28.19
CA GLU A 125 -13.94 22.86 27.99
C GLU A 125 -14.66 21.74 27.26
N PHE A 126 -13.94 20.88 26.54
CA PHE A 126 -14.51 19.72 25.87
C PHE A 126 -14.39 18.44 26.68
N ILE A 127 -13.78 18.51 27.84
CA ILE A 127 -13.66 17.36 28.71
C ILE A 127 -14.79 17.44 29.73
N PRO A 128 -15.71 16.46 29.74
CA PRO A 128 -16.78 16.46 30.73
C PRO A 128 -16.17 16.39 32.13
N LYS A 129 -16.50 17.35 32.97
CA LYS A 129 -15.93 17.46 34.31
C LYS A 129 -16.42 16.36 35.25
N ASP A 130 -17.53 15.75 34.91
CA ASP A 130 -18.14 14.73 35.76
C ASP A 130 -17.65 13.34 35.43
N ILE A 131 -16.91 13.18 34.36
CA ILE A 131 -16.41 11.86 33.95
C ILE A 131 -14.95 11.82 34.27
N PRO A 132 -14.52 10.93 35.14
CA PRO A 132 -13.11 10.78 35.38
C PRO A 132 -12.41 10.43 34.08
N PRO A 133 -11.23 10.97 33.83
CA PRO A 133 -10.49 10.61 32.67
C PRO A 133 -10.39 9.09 32.60
N ALA A 134 -10.75 8.55 31.47
CA ALA A 134 -10.62 7.12 31.26
C ALA A 134 -9.24 6.72 31.73
N PRO A 135 -9.14 5.78 32.64
CA PRO A 135 -7.83 5.34 33.03
C PRO A 135 -7.14 4.91 31.76
N LEU A 136 -5.96 5.39 31.62
CA LEU A 136 -5.10 4.86 30.62
C LEU A 136 -5.34 3.39 30.60
N LEU A 137 -5.93 2.97 29.57
CA LEU A 137 -6.16 1.61 29.38
C LEU A 137 -4.89 0.87 29.44
N VAL A 138 -4.50 0.71 30.58
CA VAL A 138 -3.74 -0.41 30.87
C VAL A 138 -4.65 -1.54 30.54
N VAL A 139 -4.44 -2.08 29.48
CA VAL A 139 -5.04 -3.28 29.17
C VAL A 139 -4.73 -4.19 30.30
N PRO A 140 -5.73 -4.52 30.96
CA PRO A 140 -5.59 -5.44 31.97
C PRO A 140 -5.05 -6.63 31.48
N GLU A 141 -4.09 -6.60 31.68
CA GLU A 141 -3.65 -7.47 31.51
C GLU A 141 -4.04 -8.43 31.95
N ASP A 142 -4.70 -8.49 31.74
CA ASP A 142 -5.07 -9.10 32.15
C ASP A 142 -5.45 -9.65 32.88
N LYS A 143 -5.57 -9.44 33.06
CA LYS A 143 -6.17 -9.69 33.83
C LYS A 143 -6.93 -10.53 33.78
N GLY A 144 -6.63 -10.96 33.36
CA GLY A 144 -7.32 -11.85 33.30
C GLY A 144 -7.50 -12.61 33.41
#